data_bec8ef15852f51f466d1c6a517b079a7
#
_entry.id   bec8ef15852f51f466d1c6a517b079a7
#
_cell.length_a   1.000
_cell.length_b   1.000
_cell.length_c   1.000
_cell.angle_alpha   90.00
_cell.angle_beta   90.00
_cell.angle_gamma   90.00
#
_symmetry.space_group_name_H-M   'P 1'
#
loop_
_entity.id
_entity.type
_entity.pdbx_description
1 polymer ?
#
loop_
_entity_poly.entity_id
_entity_poly.type
_entity_poly.pdbx_seq_one_letter_code
_entity_poly.pdbx_strand_id
1 'polypeptide(L)'
;MIDGHIVKCESPSRVHNRVAFNLAAAFKAGRKPSPCLMVETDIDVRFTDVPLNFRRPDVVVYQCIADDVRLYNVDTVLVVEVVSPDSSLKTDTVDKKAVYADARIPVYLIVFLTESQDAVEKIEEYWLEPNGTYRLVQLHTRRLIMDAPVPFDLKFDQLTQI
;
A
#
# COMPACT_ATOMS: atom_id res chain seq x y z
N MET A 1 5.31 8.45 -11.88
CA MET A 1 5.98 8.57 -13.18
C MET A 1 6.25 7.17 -13.71
N ILE A 2 5.93 6.89 -14.94
CA ILE A 2 6.08 5.58 -15.59
C ILE A 2 6.96 5.80 -16.84
N ASP A 3 8.13 5.15 -16.90
CA ASP A 3 9.07 5.22 -18.01
C ASP A 3 9.36 6.67 -18.50
N GLY A 4 9.51 7.59 -17.55
CA GLY A 4 9.73 9.01 -17.81
C GLY A 4 8.47 9.83 -18.13
N HIS A 5 7.28 9.20 -18.23
CA HIS A 5 6.01 9.88 -18.51
C HIS A 5 5.25 10.24 -17.24
N ILE A 6 4.69 11.46 -17.20
CA ILE A 6 3.82 11.90 -16.10
C ILE A 6 2.44 11.24 -16.28
N VAL A 7 2.00 10.48 -15.29
CA VAL A 7 0.64 9.94 -15.22
C VAL A 7 -0.18 10.81 -14.28
N LYS A 8 -1.32 11.32 -14.75
CA LYS A 8 -2.24 12.11 -13.93
C LYS A 8 -3.10 11.14 -13.10
N CYS A 9 -3.10 11.34 -11.78
CA CYS A 9 -4.01 10.65 -10.87
C CYS A 9 -5.16 11.59 -10.49
N GLU A 10 -6.34 11.04 -10.22
CA GLU A 10 -7.45 11.79 -9.64
C GLU A 10 -7.14 12.18 -8.19
N SER A 11 -7.73 13.29 -7.73
CA SER A 11 -7.55 13.71 -6.34
C SER A 11 -8.28 12.75 -5.40
N PRO A 12 -7.63 12.24 -4.35
CA PRO A 12 -8.25 11.32 -3.42
C PRO A 12 -9.38 11.99 -2.61
N SER A 13 -10.40 11.21 -2.24
CA SER A 13 -11.46 11.67 -1.33
C SER A 13 -10.93 11.85 0.10
N ARG A 14 -11.69 12.60 0.93
CA ARG A 14 -11.32 12.77 2.35
C ARG A 14 -11.29 11.44 3.10
N VAL A 15 -12.18 10.51 2.76
CA VAL A 15 -12.23 9.18 3.39
C VAL A 15 -11.04 8.34 2.96
N HIS A 16 -10.69 8.39 1.68
CA HIS A 16 -9.47 7.74 1.17
C HIS A 16 -8.24 8.16 1.99
N ASN A 17 -8.00 9.47 2.12
CA ASN A 17 -6.86 9.99 2.89
C ASN A 17 -6.90 9.59 4.36
N ARG A 18 -8.09 9.57 4.97
CA ARG A 18 -8.28 9.15 6.36
C ARG A 18 -7.96 7.69 6.55
N VAL A 19 -8.42 6.83 5.65
CA VAL A 19 -8.12 5.39 5.67
C VAL A 19 -6.62 5.15 5.54
N ALA A 20 -5.95 5.80 4.60
CA ALA A 20 -4.51 5.71 4.44
C ALA A 20 -3.76 6.17 5.71
N PHE A 21 -4.17 7.32 6.29
CA PHE A 21 -3.57 7.84 7.52
C PHE A 21 -3.76 6.89 8.71
N ASN A 22 -4.98 6.37 8.93
CA ASN A 22 -5.27 5.48 10.05
C ASN A 22 -4.56 4.12 9.91
N LEU A 23 -4.43 3.60 8.67
CA LEU A 23 -3.60 2.43 8.40
C LEU A 23 -2.13 2.68 8.71
N ALA A 24 -1.58 3.81 8.25
CA ALA A 24 -0.20 4.16 8.57
C ALA A 24 0.03 4.29 10.09
N ALA A 25 -0.91 4.90 10.81
CA ALA A 25 -0.86 4.99 12.27
C ALA A 25 -0.89 3.62 12.94
N ALA A 26 -1.75 2.70 12.48
CA ALA A 26 -1.82 1.34 12.98
C ALA A 26 -0.51 0.58 12.73
N PHE A 27 0.05 0.67 11.52
CA PHE A 27 1.37 0.09 11.21
C PHE A 27 2.46 0.68 12.09
N LYS A 28 2.48 2.02 12.28
CA LYS A 28 3.45 2.68 13.17
C LYS A 28 3.35 2.15 14.60
N ALA A 29 2.14 1.95 15.11
CA ALA A 29 1.91 1.44 16.47
C ALA A 29 2.29 -0.04 16.63
N GLY A 30 2.09 -0.86 15.60
CA GLY A 30 2.38 -2.31 15.62
C GLY A 30 3.85 -2.66 15.40
N ARG A 31 4.71 -1.71 15.05
CA ARG A 31 6.13 -1.97 14.78
C ARG A 31 6.85 -2.52 16.01
N LYS A 32 7.72 -3.47 15.76
CA LYS A 32 8.67 -4.01 16.76
C LYS A 32 10.03 -3.32 16.63
N PRO A 33 10.86 -3.34 17.67
CA PRO A 33 12.23 -2.81 17.60
C PRO A 33 13.10 -3.51 16.54
N SER A 34 12.81 -4.78 16.26
CA SER A 34 13.52 -5.56 15.25
C SER A 34 12.55 -6.46 14.46
N PRO A 35 12.59 -6.47 13.13
CA PRO A 35 13.40 -5.58 12.30
C PRO A 35 12.98 -4.11 12.42
N CYS A 36 13.94 -3.19 12.19
CA CYS A 36 13.63 -1.76 12.15
C CYS A 36 12.82 -1.45 10.89
N LEU A 37 11.60 -0.98 11.06
CA LEU A 37 10.70 -0.61 9.98
C LEU A 37 10.22 0.83 10.13
N MET A 38 10.08 1.52 9.02
CA MET A 38 9.48 2.84 8.90
C MET A 38 8.15 2.75 8.14
N VAL A 39 7.26 3.69 8.40
CA VAL A 39 5.95 3.76 7.75
C VAL A 39 5.68 5.20 7.36
N GLU A 40 5.38 5.41 6.08
CA GLU A 40 5.04 6.72 5.54
C GLU A 40 3.84 6.64 4.60
N THR A 41 3.23 7.79 4.35
CA THR A 41 2.15 7.95 3.38
C THR A 41 2.63 8.83 2.23
N ASP A 42 2.14 8.55 1.04
CA ASP A 42 2.26 9.44 -0.13
C ASP A 42 3.72 9.79 -0.50
N ILE A 43 4.65 8.84 -0.36
CA ILE A 43 6.06 8.99 -0.76
C ILE A 43 6.40 8.13 -1.98
N ASP A 44 7.42 8.56 -2.73
CA ASP A 44 7.88 7.85 -3.91
C ASP A 44 8.69 6.61 -3.57
N VAL A 45 8.26 5.46 -4.06
CA VAL A 45 9.05 4.23 -4.11
C VAL A 45 9.66 4.10 -5.49
N ARG A 46 10.97 4.19 -5.60
CA ARG A 46 11.70 4.12 -6.87
C ARG A 46 11.97 2.68 -7.27
N PHE A 47 11.83 2.43 -8.57
CA PHE A 47 12.16 1.13 -9.17
C PHE A 47 13.43 1.22 -10.01
N THR A 48 13.53 2.28 -10.82
CA THR A 48 14.72 2.59 -11.63
C THR A 48 14.92 4.09 -11.70
N ASP A 49 16.19 4.50 -11.89
CA ASP A 49 16.52 5.92 -12.12
C ASP A 49 16.65 6.25 -13.61
N VAL A 50 16.94 5.26 -14.45
CA VAL A 50 17.10 5.46 -15.91
C VAL A 50 16.48 4.27 -16.68
N PRO A 51 15.33 4.45 -17.35
CA PRO A 51 14.45 5.62 -17.27
C PRO A 51 13.85 5.75 -15.88
N LEU A 52 13.52 6.97 -15.45
CA LEU A 52 12.95 7.19 -14.12
C LEU A 52 11.58 6.54 -14.02
N ASN A 53 11.47 5.57 -13.11
CA ASN A 53 10.24 4.86 -12.84
C ASN A 53 10.02 4.77 -11.33
N PHE A 54 8.89 5.26 -10.85
CA PHE A 54 8.49 5.17 -9.46
C PHE A 54 6.96 5.11 -9.33
N ARG A 55 6.51 4.65 -8.19
CA ARG A 55 5.11 4.72 -7.77
C ARG A 55 5.02 5.44 -6.43
N ARG A 56 3.85 6.00 -6.18
CA ARG A 56 3.53 6.65 -4.91
C ARG A 56 2.32 5.94 -4.30
N PRO A 57 2.57 4.86 -3.54
CA PRO A 57 1.50 4.17 -2.84
C PRO A 57 0.91 5.06 -1.72
N ASP A 58 -0.34 4.80 -1.34
CA ASP A 58 -1.00 5.54 -0.26
C ASP A 58 -0.33 5.31 1.09
N VAL A 59 0.14 4.07 1.35
CA VAL A 59 0.96 3.74 2.53
C VAL A 59 2.11 2.84 2.10
N VAL A 60 3.28 3.06 2.67
CA VAL A 60 4.45 2.21 2.50
C VAL A 60 5.09 1.85 3.84
N VAL A 61 5.45 0.58 3.99
CA VAL A 61 6.29 0.08 5.09
C VAL A 61 7.61 -0.36 4.50
N TYR A 62 8.72 0.09 5.06
CA TYR A 62 10.06 -0.15 4.53
C TYR A 62 11.09 -0.31 5.65
N GLN A 63 12.23 -0.90 5.33
CA GLN A 63 13.36 -1.03 6.25
C GLN A 63 13.94 0.34 6.59
N CYS A 64 14.41 0.53 7.81
CA CYS A 64 15.02 1.80 8.20
C CYS A 64 16.20 2.14 7.31
N ILE A 65 16.11 3.29 6.66
CA ILE A 65 17.15 3.94 5.88
C ILE A 65 17.35 5.36 6.42
N ALA A 66 18.47 6.01 6.09
CA ALA A 66 18.70 7.38 6.49
C ALA A 66 17.73 8.34 5.77
N ASP A 67 17.35 9.44 6.42
CA ASP A 67 16.30 10.36 5.92
C ASP A 67 16.68 11.06 4.60
N ASP A 68 17.97 11.17 4.30
CA ASP A 68 18.49 11.74 3.05
C ASP A 68 18.63 10.73 1.90
N VAL A 69 18.35 9.44 2.18
CA VAL A 69 18.39 8.37 1.18
C VAL A 69 17.02 8.19 0.53
N ARG A 70 17.02 8.04 -0.79
CA ARG A 70 15.80 7.77 -1.55
C ARG A 70 15.31 6.35 -1.28
N LEU A 71 13.99 6.20 -1.14
CA LEU A 71 13.37 4.90 -0.95
C LEU A 71 13.31 4.14 -2.29
N TYR A 72 13.84 2.92 -2.28
CA TYR A 72 13.76 1.98 -3.40
C TYR A 72 12.89 0.77 -3.05
N ASN A 73 12.47 0.06 -4.10
CA ASN A 73 11.70 -1.18 -3.97
C ASN A 73 12.41 -2.25 -3.13
N VAL A 74 13.74 -2.30 -3.18
CA VAL A 74 14.54 -3.29 -2.42
C VAL A 74 14.45 -3.10 -0.91
N ASP A 75 14.16 -1.90 -0.45
CA ASP A 75 13.97 -1.58 0.98
C ASP A 75 12.48 -1.67 1.39
N THR A 76 11.59 -1.77 0.42
CA THR A 76 10.14 -1.77 0.65
C THR A 76 9.64 -3.15 1.02
N VAL A 77 8.89 -3.24 2.10
CA VAL A 77 8.37 -4.50 2.67
C VAL A 77 6.89 -4.68 2.36
N LEU A 78 6.12 -3.59 2.38
CA LEU A 78 4.69 -3.61 2.14
C LEU A 78 4.24 -2.29 1.51
N VAL A 79 3.32 -2.36 0.57
CA VAL A 79 2.59 -1.21 0.02
C VAL A 79 1.10 -1.38 0.17
N VAL A 80 0.39 -0.26 0.33
CA VAL A 80 -1.08 -0.21 0.37
C VAL A 80 -1.58 0.77 -0.67
N GLU A 81 -2.62 0.36 -1.39
CA GLU A 81 -3.42 1.22 -2.25
C GLU A 81 -4.86 1.23 -1.75
N VAL A 82 -5.41 2.41 -1.56
CA VAL A 82 -6.82 2.62 -1.23
C VAL A 82 -7.58 2.95 -2.51
N VAL A 83 -8.61 2.20 -2.80
CA VAL A 83 -9.28 2.22 -4.10
C VAL A 83 -10.71 2.69 -3.93
N SER A 84 -11.08 3.76 -4.66
CA SER A 84 -12.45 4.27 -4.74
C SER A 84 -13.22 3.62 -5.89
N PRO A 85 -14.55 3.42 -5.78
CA PRO A 85 -15.34 2.71 -6.80
C PRO A 85 -15.37 3.38 -8.18
N ASP A 86 -15.24 4.71 -8.21
CA ASP A 86 -15.37 5.52 -9.44
C ASP A 86 -14.13 5.53 -10.31
N SER A 87 -13.03 4.98 -9.83
CA SER A 87 -11.82 4.89 -10.64
C SER A 87 -12.02 3.82 -11.71
N SER A 88 -11.31 3.92 -12.82
CA SER A 88 -11.16 2.88 -13.85
C SER A 88 -10.49 1.62 -13.27
N LEU A 89 -11.04 1.18 -12.18
CA LEU A 89 -10.56 0.32 -11.09
C LEU A 89 -9.95 -0.99 -11.52
N LYS A 90 -10.55 -1.64 -12.52
CA LYS A 90 -10.09 -2.99 -12.86
C LYS A 90 -8.73 -2.97 -13.56
N THR A 91 -8.53 -2.00 -14.43
CA THR A 91 -7.28 -1.88 -15.19
C THR A 91 -6.15 -1.37 -14.29
N ASP A 92 -6.41 -0.30 -13.52
CA ASP A 92 -5.40 0.30 -12.65
C ASP A 92 -4.93 -0.68 -11.54
N THR A 93 -5.85 -1.43 -10.95
CA THR A 93 -5.53 -2.40 -9.88
C THR A 93 -4.74 -3.60 -10.43
N VAL A 94 -5.08 -4.07 -11.62
CA VAL A 94 -4.35 -5.17 -12.28
C VAL A 94 -2.95 -4.71 -12.69
N ASP A 95 -2.86 -3.53 -13.28
CA ASP A 95 -1.59 -2.96 -13.71
C ASP A 95 -0.66 -2.68 -12.53
N LYS A 96 -1.18 -2.09 -11.44
CA LYS A 96 -0.40 -1.85 -10.21
C LYS A 96 0.07 -3.15 -9.57
N LYS A 97 -0.78 -4.20 -9.55
CA LYS A 97 -0.40 -5.51 -9.03
C LYS A 97 0.78 -6.10 -9.80
N ALA A 98 0.75 -6.06 -11.13
CA ALA A 98 1.85 -6.52 -11.98
C ALA A 98 3.13 -5.70 -11.70
N VAL A 99 3.02 -4.37 -11.65
CA VAL A 99 4.15 -3.46 -11.41
C VAL A 99 4.81 -3.71 -10.06
N TYR A 100 4.03 -3.87 -8.98
CA TYR A 100 4.60 -4.15 -7.65
C TYR A 100 5.18 -5.56 -7.54
N ALA A 101 4.62 -6.55 -8.27
CA ALA A 101 5.18 -7.90 -8.36
C ALA A 101 6.54 -7.90 -9.09
N ASP A 102 6.64 -7.19 -10.22
CA ASP A 102 7.88 -7.01 -10.98
C ASP A 102 8.95 -6.29 -10.14
N ALA A 103 8.53 -5.30 -9.36
CA ALA A 103 9.38 -4.60 -8.41
C ALA A 103 9.77 -5.45 -7.18
N ARG A 104 9.29 -6.69 -7.08
CA ARG A 104 9.59 -7.63 -5.98
C ARG A 104 9.19 -7.14 -4.58
N ILE A 105 8.15 -6.34 -4.47
CA ILE A 105 7.62 -5.91 -3.18
C ILE A 105 6.92 -7.09 -2.50
N PRO A 106 7.32 -7.48 -1.26
CA PRO A 106 6.85 -8.72 -0.64
C PRO A 106 5.35 -8.78 -0.38
N VAL A 107 4.76 -7.67 0.12
CA VAL A 107 3.35 -7.62 0.53
C VAL A 107 2.62 -6.46 -0.14
N TYR A 108 1.44 -6.72 -0.65
CA TYR A 108 0.56 -5.73 -1.25
C TYR A 108 -0.85 -5.83 -0.67
N LEU A 109 -1.35 -4.74 -0.12
CA LEU A 109 -2.73 -4.60 0.35
C LEU A 109 -3.52 -3.71 -0.58
N ILE A 110 -4.71 -4.15 -0.96
CA ILE A 110 -5.69 -3.33 -1.69
C ILE A 110 -6.90 -3.13 -0.78
N VAL A 111 -7.16 -1.88 -0.44
CA VAL A 111 -8.28 -1.45 0.40
C VAL A 111 -9.38 -0.93 -0.51
N PHE A 112 -10.51 -1.60 -0.53
CA PHE A 112 -11.67 -1.18 -1.32
C PHE A 112 -12.64 -0.40 -0.43
N LEU A 113 -13.00 0.80 -0.88
CA LEU A 113 -14.06 1.58 -0.26
C LEU A 113 -15.42 1.12 -0.78
N THR A 114 -16.47 1.34 0.01
CA THR A 114 -17.87 1.17 -0.40
C THR A 114 -18.24 2.08 -1.57
N GLU A 115 -19.32 1.79 -2.29
CA GLU A 115 -19.82 2.64 -3.37
C GLU A 115 -20.10 4.08 -2.90
N SER A 116 -20.57 4.25 -1.68
CA SER A 116 -20.78 5.57 -1.03
C SER A 116 -19.47 6.25 -0.61
N GLN A 117 -18.35 5.57 -0.70
CA GLN A 117 -17.02 6.03 -0.29
C GLN A 117 -16.94 6.51 1.18
N ASP A 118 -17.77 5.96 2.06
CA ASP A 118 -17.86 6.34 3.48
C ASP A 118 -17.27 5.28 4.43
N ALA A 119 -17.04 4.06 3.94
CA ALA A 119 -16.52 2.95 4.72
C ALA A 119 -15.57 2.08 3.89
N VAL A 120 -14.83 1.21 4.58
CA VAL A 120 -14.04 0.14 3.96
C VAL A 120 -14.95 -1.06 3.75
N GLU A 121 -15.06 -1.54 2.51
CA GLU A 121 -15.83 -2.72 2.15
C GLU A 121 -15.06 -4.01 2.42
N LYS A 122 -13.84 -4.08 1.89
CA LYS A 122 -12.93 -5.22 2.01
C LYS A 122 -11.49 -4.80 1.86
N ILE A 123 -10.58 -5.65 2.34
CA ILE A 123 -9.14 -5.54 2.10
C ILE A 123 -8.64 -6.87 1.56
N GLU A 124 -7.96 -6.83 0.43
CA GLU A 124 -7.29 -7.97 -0.17
C GLU A 124 -5.81 -7.95 0.21
N GLU A 125 -5.32 -9.03 0.80
CA GLU A 125 -3.93 -9.22 1.20
C GLU A 125 -3.22 -10.16 0.24
N TYR A 126 -2.19 -9.64 -0.43
CA TYR A 126 -1.38 -10.37 -1.40
C TYR A 126 0.05 -10.51 -0.91
N TRP A 127 0.58 -11.70 -1.08
CA TRP A 127 1.99 -12.00 -0.84
C TRP A 127 2.66 -12.46 -2.12
N LEU A 128 3.89 -11.95 -2.33
CA LEU A 128 4.70 -12.30 -3.49
C LEU A 128 5.25 -13.71 -3.35
N GLU A 129 4.98 -14.54 -4.34
CA GLU A 129 5.53 -15.89 -4.44
C GLU A 129 6.91 -15.90 -5.11
N PRO A 130 7.70 -16.98 -4.94
CA PRO A 130 9.02 -17.12 -5.56
C PRO A 130 9.00 -16.99 -7.09
N ASN A 131 7.89 -17.37 -7.74
CA ASN A 131 7.69 -17.25 -9.18
C ASN A 131 7.49 -15.80 -9.66
N GLY A 132 7.40 -14.82 -8.73
CA GLY A 132 7.23 -13.41 -9.04
C GLY A 132 5.78 -12.97 -9.26
N THR A 133 4.81 -13.76 -8.83
CA THR A 133 3.39 -13.39 -8.88
C THR A 133 2.81 -13.23 -7.48
N TYR A 134 1.80 -12.38 -7.34
CA TYR A 134 1.07 -12.25 -6.08
C TYR A 134 0.01 -13.32 -5.92
N ARG A 135 0.01 -13.98 -4.76
CA ARG A 135 -1.06 -14.86 -4.32
C ARG A 135 -1.96 -14.13 -3.31
N LEU A 136 -3.26 -14.17 -3.50
CA LEU A 136 -4.23 -13.71 -2.49
C LEU A 136 -4.15 -14.67 -1.29
N VAL A 137 -3.69 -14.15 -0.16
CA VAL A 137 -3.53 -14.93 1.09
C VAL A 137 -4.77 -14.83 1.93
N GLN A 138 -5.33 -13.62 2.03
CA GLN A 138 -6.48 -13.35 2.89
C GLN A 138 -7.40 -12.30 2.26
N LEU A 139 -8.70 -12.51 2.40
CA LEU A 139 -9.74 -11.51 2.18
C LEU A 139 -10.30 -11.08 3.53
N HIS A 140 -10.08 -9.84 3.90
CA HIS A 140 -10.60 -9.25 5.12
C HIS A 140 -11.90 -8.50 4.83
N THR A 141 -12.93 -8.66 5.67
CA THR A 141 -14.26 -8.06 5.45
C THR A 141 -14.78 -7.20 6.60
N ARG A 142 -14.18 -7.27 7.77
CA ARG A 142 -14.58 -6.49 8.96
C ARG A 142 -13.40 -6.00 9.78
N ARG A 143 -12.32 -6.72 9.69
CA ARG A 143 -11.12 -6.56 10.50
C ARG A 143 -9.91 -6.89 9.65
N LEU A 144 -8.86 -6.09 9.74
CA LEU A 144 -7.56 -6.40 9.17
C LEU A 144 -6.69 -6.97 10.29
N ILE A 145 -6.36 -8.24 10.19
CA ILE A 145 -5.47 -8.95 11.12
C ILE A 145 -4.26 -9.40 10.34
N MET A 146 -3.08 -8.99 10.77
CA MET A 146 -1.81 -9.39 10.18
C MET A 146 -0.83 -9.80 11.29
N ASP A 147 -0.05 -10.84 11.02
CA ASP A 147 1.04 -11.28 11.89
C ASP A 147 2.39 -10.74 11.41
N ALA A 148 2.53 -10.51 10.12
CA ALA A 148 3.73 -10.00 9.45
C ALA A 148 3.35 -9.12 8.24
N PRO A 149 4.21 -8.20 7.81
CA PRO A 149 5.51 -7.83 8.37
C PRO A 149 5.40 -7.03 9.68
N VAL A 150 4.24 -6.43 9.94
CA VAL A 150 3.92 -5.72 11.18
C VAL A 150 2.68 -6.34 11.79
N PRO A 151 2.75 -6.90 13.00
CA PRO A 151 1.58 -7.49 13.64
C PRO A 151 0.63 -6.41 14.12
N PHE A 152 -0.65 -6.53 13.78
CA PHE A 152 -1.72 -5.71 14.30
C PHE A 152 -3.10 -6.32 14.05
N ASP A 153 -4.10 -5.79 14.73
CA ASP A 153 -5.49 -6.16 14.63
C ASP A 153 -6.35 -4.89 14.68
N LEU A 154 -7.03 -4.59 13.58
CA LEU A 154 -7.72 -3.32 13.37
C LEU A 154 -9.11 -3.57 12.78
N LYS A 155 -10.16 -3.02 13.40
CA LYS A 155 -11.51 -3.03 12.84
C LYS A 155 -11.65 -1.98 11.74
N PHE A 156 -12.47 -2.28 10.73
CA PHE A 156 -12.65 -1.36 9.59
C PHE A 156 -13.30 -0.03 9.97
N ASP A 157 -14.16 0.00 10.98
CA ASP A 157 -14.75 1.24 11.49
C ASP A 157 -13.70 2.20 12.06
N GLN A 158 -12.60 1.67 12.60
CA GLN A 158 -11.48 2.48 13.09
C GLN A 158 -10.69 3.16 11.95
N LEU A 159 -10.76 2.62 10.72
CA LEU A 159 -10.10 3.20 9.56
C LEU A 159 -10.76 4.48 9.07
N THR A 160 -12.05 4.65 9.31
CA THR A 160 -12.83 5.81 8.85
C THR A 160 -13.12 6.84 9.96
N GLN A 161 -12.71 6.57 11.20
CA GLN A 161 -12.86 7.50 12.34
C GLN A 161 -11.96 8.74 12.18
N ILE A 162 -12.44 9.87 12.76
CA ILE A 162 -11.73 11.16 12.80
C ILE A 162 -10.85 11.22 14.04
#